data_74fdc6cc916117cd3dd651dc0b3d1dab
#
_entry.id   74fdc6cc916117cd3dd651dc0b3d1dab
#
_cell.length_a   1.000
_cell.length_b   1.000
_cell.length_c   1.000
_cell.angle_alpha   90.00
_cell.angle_beta   90.00
_cell.angle_gamma   90.00
#
_symmetry.space_group_name_H-M   'P 1'
#
loop_
_entity.id
_entity.type
_entity.pdbx_description
1 polymer ?
#
loop_
_entity_poly.entity_id
_entity_poly.type
_entity_poly.pdbx_seq_one_letter_code
_entity_poly.pdbx_strand_id
1 'polypeptide(L)'
;FTQDFVDRMTRLCAKADLILPNMTEAAFMLHEDYREEYDEDYVRGLLVRLTSLGARRAALTGIGFRDDEIGFYMYDAESGEFSCYFNEKLPMRCHGTGDIFASAALGGRMRGLGYTESLALATDYTLECIRKTIADPSHRSYGVNFEQALPYYIAEIEKRTSY
;
A
#
# COMPACT_ATOMS: atom_id res chain seq x y z
N PHE A 1 -12.54 -12.11 9.80
CA PHE A 1 -13.21 -12.42 8.52
C PHE A 1 -13.60 -13.89 8.49
N THR A 2 -14.76 -14.24 7.88
CA THR A 2 -15.12 -15.63 7.61
C THR A 2 -14.39 -16.12 6.36
N GLN A 3 -14.17 -17.44 6.25
CA GLN A 3 -13.50 -18.02 5.07
C GLN A 3 -14.26 -17.73 3.76
N ASP A 4 -15.60 -17.81 3.77
CA ASP A 4 -16.43 -17.45 2.60
C ASP A 4 -16.23 -15.99 2.15
N PHE A 5 -16.03 -15.05 3.08
CA PHE A 5 -15.72 -13.67 2.76
C PHE A 5 -14.35 -13.56 2.09
N VAL A 6 -13.33 -14.22 2.63
CA VAL A 6 -11.97 -14.23 2.05
C VAL A 6 -11.99 -14.78 0.63
N ASP A 7 -12.69 -15.91 0.41
CA ASP A 7 -12.78 -16.55 -0.91
C ASP A 7 -13.48 -15.66 -1.96
N ARG A 8 -14.52 -14.94 -1.55
CA ARG A 8 -15.24 -13.99 -2.42
C ARG A 8 -14.37 -12.77 -2.76
N MET A 9 -13.67 -12.23 -1.77
CA MET A 9 -12.75 -11.10 -1.98
C MET A 9 -11.59 -11.52 -2.89
N THR A 10 -11.01 -12.69 -2.69
CA THR A 10 -9.94 -13.23 -3.56
C THR A 10 -10.40 -13.35 -5.01
N ARG A 11 -11.63 -13.84 -5.26
CA ARG A 11 -12.21 -13.90 -6.62
C ARG A 11 -12.44 -12.51 -7.24
N LEU A 12 -12.78 -11.51 -6.40
CA LEU A 12 -12.91 -10.13 -6.88
C LEU A 12 -11.53 -9.54 -7.20
N CYS A 13 -10.54 -9.75 -6.34
CA CYS A 13 -9.16 -9.32 -6.52
C CYS A 13 -8.52 -9.89 -7.80
N ALA A 14 -8.89 -11.12 -8.19
CA ALA A 14 -8.43 -11.74 -9.43
C ALA A 14 -8.83 -10.98 -10.72
N LYS A 15 -9.75 -10.02 -10.64
CA LYS A 15 -10.18 -9.17 -11.76
C LYS A 15 -9.55 -7.77 -11.73
N ALA A 16 -8.73 -7.48 -10.74
CA ALA A 16 -8.12 -6.18 -10.57
C ALA A 16 -6.84 -6.04 -11.41
N ASP A 17 -6.55 -4.84 -11.87
CA ASP A 17 -5.27 -4.51 -12.48
C ASP A 17 -4.14 -4.44 -11.45
N LEU A 18 -4.48 -4.05 -10.23
CA LEU A 18 -3.56 -3.96 -9.08
C LEU A 18 -4.31 -4.31 -7.79
N ILE A 19 -3.71 -5.15 -6.96
CA ILE A 19 -4.18 -5.42 -5.60
C ILE A 19 -3.16 -4.90 -4.58
N LEU A 20 -3.65 -4.41 -3.44
CA LEU A 20 -2.87 -3.73 -2.41
C LEU A 20 -3.03 -4.40 -1.02
N PRO A 21 -2.80 -5.71 -0.87
CA PRO A 21 -2.93 -6.36 0.41
C PRO A 21 -1.80 -5.93 1.37
N ASN A 22 -2.11 -5.89 2.66
CA ASN A 22 -1.08 -5.97 3.69
C ASN A 22 -0.67 -7.44 3.93
N MET A 23 0.31 -7.69 4.79
CA MET A 23 0.83 -9.04 5.05
C MET A 23 -0.24 -10.00 5.57
N THR A 24 -1.14 -9.52 6.44
CA THR A 24 -2.25 -10.32 6.99
C THR A 24 -3.26 -10.69 5.90
N GLU A 25 -3.64 -9.74 5.06
CA GLU A 25 -4.56 -9.96 3.96
C GLU A 25 -3.96 -10.91 2.90
N ALA A 26 -2.68 -10.76 2.61
CA ALA A 26 -1.97 -11.65 1.71
C ALA A 26 -1.96 -13.11 2.22
N ALA A 27 -1.70 -13.30 3.51
CA ALA A 27 -1.75 -14.62 4.15
C ALA A 27 -3.16 -15.24 4.04
N PHE A 28 -4.21 -14.46 4.30
CA PHE A 28 -5.60 -14.92 4.11
C PHE A 28 -5.91 -15.30 2.66
N MET A 29 -5.52 -14.48 1.68
CA MET A 29 -5.76 -14.75 0.26
C MET A 29 -5.06 -16.01 -0.23
N LEU A 30 -3.90 -16.33 0.32
CA LEU A 30 -3.10 -17.50 -0.05
C LEU A 30 -3.35 -18.73 0.86
N HIS A 31 -4.25 -18.61 1.85
CA HIS A 31 -4.54 -19.67 2.84
C HIS A 31 -3.30 -20.13 3.59
N GLU A 32 -2.47 -19.17 4.02
CA GLU A 32 -1.21 -19.41 4.74
C GLU A 32 -1.25 -18.78 6.12
N ASP A 33 -0.37 -19.26 7.01
CA ASP A 33 -0.17 -18.64 8.31
C ASP A 33 0.55 -17.28 8.16
N TYR A 34 0.10 -16.31 8.94
CA TYR A 34 0.77 -15.02 9.04
C TYR A 34 2.21 -15.18 9.55
N ARG A 35 3.15 -14.49 8.91
CA ARG A 35 4.55 -14.41 9.35
C ARG A 35 4.87 -13.00 9.81
N GLU A 36 5.39 -12.88 11.02
CA GLU A 36 5.88 -11.62 11.56
C GLU A 36 7.29 -11.27 11.04
N GLU A 37 8.15 -12.29 10.93
CA GLU A 37 9.49 -12.15 10.39
C GLU A 37 9.54 -12.63 8.93
N TYR A 38 10.07 -11.80 8.06
CA TYR A 38 10.19 -12.07 6.63
C TYR A 38 11.41 -11.35 6.03
N ASP A 39 11.96 -11.91 4.98
CA ASP A 39 12.98 -11.31 4.14
C ASP A 39 12.45 -10.93 2.76
N GLU A 40 13.30 -10.32 1.94
CA GLU A 40 12.94 -9.90 0.59
C GLU A 40 12.55 -11.09 -0.29
N ASP A 41 13.24 -12.23 -0.19
CA ASP A 41 12.95 -13.40 -1.01
C ASP A 41 11.57 -13.98 -0.70
N TYR A 42 11.17 -13.98 0.58
CA TYR A 42 9.82 -14.38 0.97
C TYR A 42 8.76 -13.42 0.40
N VAL A 43 8.98 -12.10 0.51
CA VAL A 43 8.07 -11.07 -0.04
C VAL A 43 7.92 -11.21 -1.55
N ARG A 44 9.02 -11.42 -2.28
CA ARG A 44 9.00 -11.66 -3.74
C ARG A 44 8.20 -12.90 -4.09
N GLY A 45 8.43 -14.01 -3.39
CA GLY A 45 7.69 -15.26 -3.58
C GLY A 45 6.19 -15.10 -3.29
N LEU A 46 5.84 -14.33 -2.25
CA LEU A 46 4.45 -14.04 -1.88
C LEU A 46 3.74 -13.24 -2.98
N LEU A 47 4.38 -12.20 -3.52
CA LEU A 47 3.85 -11.36 -4.59
C LEU A 47 3.58 -12.13 -5.89
N VAL A 48 4.51 -13.01 -6.29
CA VAL A 48 4.32 -13.89 -7.46
C VAL A 48 3.11 -14.80 -7.27
N ARG A 49 2.91 -15.35 -6.07
CA ARG A 49 1.75 -16.21 -5.78
C ARG A 49 0.45 -15.40 -5.74
N LEU A 50 0.46 -14.17 -5.22
CA LEU A 50 -0.71 -13.29 -5.26
C LEU A 50 -1.15 -12.95 -6.68
N THR A 51 -0.22 -12.66 -7.59
CA THR A 51 -0.57 -12.41 -9.00
C THR A 51 -1.05 -13.68 -9.71
N SER A 52 -0.58 -14.87 -9.29
CA SER A 52 -1.09 -16.14 -9.80
C SER A 52 -2.57 -16.40 -9.49
N LEU A 53 -3.17 -15.65 -8.55
CA LEU A 53 -4.62 -15.66 -8.31
C LEU A 53 -5.43 -14.93 -9.40
N GLY A 54 -4.78 -14.18 -10.29
CA GLY A 54 -5.39 -13.54 -11.46
C GLY A 54 -5.19 -12.04 -11.59
N ALA A 55 -4.74 -11.33 -10.54
CA ALA A 55 -4.41 -9.91 -10.64
C ALA A 55 -3.15 -9.71 -11.50
N ARG A 56 -3.12 -8.65 -12.31
CA ARG A 56 -1.94 -8.34 -13.15
C ARG A 56 -0.75 -7.86 -12.32
N ARG A 57 -1.02 -7.17 -11.20
CA ARG A 57 -0.03 -6.60 -10.29
C ARG A 57 -0.47 -6.82 -8.85
N ALA A 58 0.50 -7.04 -7.99
CA ALA A 58 0.28 -7.08 -6.55
C ALA A 58 1.34 -6.23 -5.85
N ALA A 59 0.92 -5.41 -4.90
CA ALA A 59 1.82 -4.68 -4.03
C ALA A 59 1.49 -4.96 -2.57
N LEU A 60 2.44 -5.54 -1.84
CA LEU A 60 2.37 -5.65 -0.39
C LEU A 60 2.61 -4.28 0.22
N THR A 61 1.68 -3.83 1.06
CA THR A 61 1.72 -2.52 1.73
C THR A 61 2.00 -2.68 3.22
N GLY A 62 2.56 -1.61 3.82
CA GLY A 62 2.85 -1.60 5.25
C GLY A 62 3.98 -2.54 5.65
N ILE A 63 4.91 -2.81 4.75
CA ILE A 63 6.10 -3.65 4.97
C ILE A 63 7.37 -2.81 5.02
N GLY A 64 8.42 -3.38 5.59
CA GLY A 64 9.78 -2.85 5.62
C GLY A 64 10.74 -3.97 5.99
N PHE A 65 12.01 -3.83 5.62
CA PHE A 65 13.07 -4.81 5.93
C PHE A 65 13.98 -4.31 7.05
N ARG A 66 13.75 -3.09 7.52
CA ARG A 66 14.39 -2.49 8.69
C ARG A 66 13.32 -1.98 9.66
N ASP A 67 13.68 -1.88 10.93
CA ASP A 67 12.75 -1.45 11.98
C ASP A 67 12.25 0.00 11.82
N ASP A 68 13.06 0.82 11.15
CA ASP A 68 12.84 2.26 10.95
C ASP A 68 12.18 2.62 9.62
N GLU A 69 11.80 1.64 8.81
CA GLU A 69 11.20 1.88 7.49
C GLU A 69 9.84 1.22 7.32
N ILE A 70 9.03 1.80 6.43
CA ILE A 70 7.73 1.28 6.01
C ILE A 70 7.44 1.74 4.58
N GLY A 71 6.82 0.86 3.79
CA GLY A 71 6.49 1.20 2.41
C GLY A 71 5.72 0.11 1.71
N PHE A 72 6.04 -0.07 0.43
CA PHE A 72 5.48 -1.14 -0.39
C PHE A 72 6.57 -1.88 -1.19
N TYR A 73 6.25 -3.10 -1.55
CA TYR A 73 6.97 -3.90 -2.54
C TYR A 73 5.95 -4.43 -3.56
N MET A 74 6.17 -4.20 -4.85
CA MET A 74 5.25 -4.54 -5.94
C MET A 74 5.89 -5.51 -6.93
N TYR A 75 5.09 -6.41 -7.47
CA TYR A 75 5.41 -7.24 -8.62
C TYR A 75 4.41 -6.98 -9.75
N ASP A 76 4.94 -6.76 -10.95
CA ASP A 76 4.18 -6.67 -12.19
C ASP A 76 4.34 -7.96 -12.98
N ALA A 77 3.27 -8.77 -13.06
CA ALA A 77 3.31 -10.05 -13.75
C ALA A 77 3.35 -9.91 -15.29
N GLU A 78 3.04 -8.72 -15.84
CA GLU A 78 3.13 -8.48 -17.28
C GLU A 78 4.58 -8.24 -17.74
N SER A 79 5.38 -7.51 -16.94
CA SER A 79 6.80 -7.24 -17.23
C SER A 79 7.74 -8.23 -16.54
N GLY A 80 7.30 -8.90 -15.48
CA GLY A 80 8.15 -9.71 -14.61
C GLY A 80 9.04 -8.89 -13.66
N GLU A 81 8.78 -7.58 -13.54
CA GLU A 81 9.61 -6.66 -12.77
C GLU A 81 9.09 -6.48 -11.34
N PHE A 82 10.04 -6.25 -10.43
CA PHE A 82 9.76 -5.84 -9.07
C PHE A 82 10.13 -4.37 -8.87
N SER A 83 9.35 -3.67 -8.05
CA SER A 83 9.66 -2.32 -7.61
C SER A 83 9.24 -2.12 -6.16
N CYS A 84 9.90 -1.21 -5.48
CA CYS A 84 9.62 -0.90 -4.09
C CYS A 84 9.89 0.57 -3.80
N TYR A 85 9.31 1.07 -2.72
CA TYR A 85 9.60 2.37 -2.15
C TYR A 85 9.33 2.34 -0.66
N PHE A 86 10.25 2.89 0.13
CA PHE A 86 10.16 2.91 1.59
C PHE A 86 10.39 4.33 2.11
N ASN A 87 9.71 4.63 3.20
CA ASN A 87 9.86 5.86 3.98
C ASN A 87 10.16 5.53 5.43
N GLU A 88 10.42 6.55 6.24
CA GLU A 88 10.57 6.39 7.68
C GLU A 88 9.29 5.85 8.32
N LYS A 89 9.43 4.97 9.28
CA LYS A 89 8.33 4.44 10.08
C LYS A 89 8.15 5.31 11.33
N LEU A 90 7.06 6.05 11.36
CA LEU A 90 6.73 6.87 12.53
C LEU A 90 6.19 6.01 13.69
N PRO A 91 6.43 6.42 14.96
CA PRO A 91 6.08 5.64 16.15
C PRO A 91 4.58 5.73 16.49
N MET A 92 3.71 5.73 15.49
CA MET A 92 2.27 5.81 15.65
C MET A 92 1.56 4.82 14.74
N ARG A 93 0.66 4.01 15.29
CA ARG A 93 -0.26 3.17 14.53
C ARG A 93 -1.58 3.91 14.36
N CYS A 94 -2.00 4.09 13.11
CA CYS A 94 -3.25 4.76 12.77
C CYS A 94 -4.17 3.81 12.01
N HIS A 95 -5.47 3.95 12.25
CA HIS A 95 -6.50 3.27 11.45
C HIS A 95 -6.78 4.06 10.16
N GLY A 96 -7.23 3.37 9.11
CA GLY A 96 -7.63 3.99 7.84
C GLY A 96 -6.47 4.37 6.90
N THR A 97 -5.22 4.10 7.27
CA THR A 97 -4.06 4.38 6.41
C THR A 97 -4.08 3.60 5.10
N GLY A 98 -4.61 2.36 5.11
CA GLY A 98 -4.77 1.54 3.90
C GLY A 98 -5.73 2.16 2.89
N ASP A 99 -6.87 2.70 3.36
CA ASP A 99 -7.88 3.34 2.51
C ASP A 99 -7.33 4.63 1.89
N ILE A 100 -6.59 5.42 2.68
CA ILE A 100 -5.93 6.65 2.21
C ILE A 100 -4.85 6.31 1.19
N PHE A 101 -4.02 5.32 1.47
CA PHE A 101 -3.00 4.84 0.55
C PHE A 101 -3.59 4.41 -0.80
N ALA A 102 -4.61 3.55 -0.78
CA ALA A 102 -5.27 3.07 -2.00
C ALA A 102 -5.92 4.23 -2.79
N SER A 103 -6.58 5.16 -2.11
CA SER A 103 -7.23 6.32 -2.73
C SER A 103 -6.19 7.26 -3.36
N ALA A 104 -5.08 7.53 -2.68
CA ALA A 104 -4.00 8.37 -3.20
C ALA A 104 -3.29 7.70 -4.39
N ALA A 105 -3.04 6.40 -4.33
CA ALA A 105 -2.47 5.64 -5.45
C ALA A 105 -3.39 5.70 -6.68
N LEU A 106 -4.69 5.50 -6.48
CA LEU A 106 -5.67 5.62 -7.57
C LEU A 106 -5.68 7.03 -8.16
N GLY A 107 -5.66 8.07 -7.33
CA GLY A 107 -5.58 9.47 -7.78
C GLY A 107 -4.35 9.73 -8.65
N GLY A 108 -3.17 9.23 -8.27
CA GLY A 108 -1.94 9.28 -9.07
C GLY A 108 -2.11 8.58 -10.42
N ARG A 109 -2.69 7.38 -10.43
CA ARG A 109 -3.00 6.63 -11.67
C ARG A 109 -3.94 7.42 -12.60
N MET A 110 -5.01 7.99 -12.05
CA MET A 110 -5.98 8.80 -12.82
C MET A 110 -5.36 10.08 -13.41
N ARG A 111 -4.25 10.54 -12.84
CA ARG A 111 -3.46 11.67 -13.34
C ARG A 111 -2.34 11.26 -14.30
N GLY A 112 -2.23 9.96 -14.63
CA GLY A 112 -1.31 9.43 -15.64
C GLY A 112 0.05 8.93 -15.11
N LEU A 113 0.27 8.96 -13.80
CA LEU A 113 1.50 8.40 -13.20
C LEU A 113 1.59 6.88 -13.43
N GLY A 114 2.80 6.34 -13.54
CA GLY A 114 3.06 4.91 -13.51
C GLY A 114 2.60 4.24 -12.20
N TYR A 115 2.53 2.90 -12.16
CA TYR A 115 2.11 2.20 -10.94
C TYR A 115 3.07 2.47 -9.78
N THR A 116 4.37 2.31 -9.99
CA THR A 116 5.40 2.56 -8.96
C THR A 116 5.36 4.00 -8.44
N GLU A 117 5.25 4.98 -9.34
CA GLU A 117 5.18 6.41 -8.96
C GLU A 117 3.90 6.73 -8.19
N SER A 118 2.77 6.14 -8.58
CA SER A 118 1.49 6.32 -7.88
C SER A 118 1.53 5.75 -6.47
N LEU A 119 2.16 4.58 -6.29
CA LEU A 119 2.35 3.97 -4.98
C LEU A 119 3.37 4.74 -4.13
N ALA A 120 4.44 5.27 -4.72
CA ALA A 120 5.39 6.13 -4.01
C ALA A 120 4.73 7.42 -3.53
N LEU A 121 3.93 8.08 -4.39
CA LEU A 121 3.12 9.25 -4.01
C LEU A 121 2.17 8.91 -2.84
N ALA A 122 1.52 7.76 -2.89
CA ALA A 122 0.63 7.30 -1.82
C ALA A 122 1.37 7.04 -0.51
N THR A 123 2.60 6.49 -0.59
CA THR A 123 3.46 6.29 0.58
C THR A 123 3.83 7.63 1.23
N ASP A 124 4.27 8.61 0.43
CA ASP A 124 4.62 9.95 0.90
C ASP A 124 3.42 10.66 1.52
N TYR A 125 2.27 10.60 0.87
CA TYR A 125 1.04 11.22 1.37
C TYR A 125 0.55 10.59 2.67
N THR A 126 0.59 9.25 2.77
CA THR A 126 0.20 8.55 3.99
C THR A 126 1.12 8.93 5.16
N LEU A 127 2.42 9.04 4.92
CA LEU A 127 3.38 9.52 5.92
C LEU A 127 3.04 10.95 6.39
N GLU A 128 2.74 11.86 5.45
CA GLU A 128 2.35 13.23 5.80
C GLU A 128 1.04 13.28 6.60
N CYS A 129 0.06 12.44 6.27
CA CYS A 129 -1.16 12.31 7.08
C CYS A 129 -0.85 11.90 8.53
N ILE A 130 0.06 10.94 8.72
CA ILE A 130 0.48 10.50 10.06
C ILE A 130 1.23 11.63 10.79
N ARG A 131 2.12 12.37 10.10
CA ARG A 131 2.82 13.54 10.67
C ARG A 131 1.84 14.62 11.18
N LYS A 132 0.82 14.95 10.34
CA LYS A 132 -0.25 15.89 10.73
C LYS A 132 -1.04 15.40 11.94
N THR A 133 -1.28 14.10 12.01
CA THR A 133 -1.99 13.48 13.13
C THR A 133 -1.17 13.56 14.42
N ILE A 134 0.12 13.24 14.37
CA ILE A 134 1.02 13.33 15.53
C ILE A 134 1.13 14.79 16.04
N ALA A 135 1.14 15.75 15.13
CA ALA A 135 1.25 17.17 15.46
C ALA A 135 -0.03 17.78 16.06
N ASP A 136 -1.17 17.09 15.97
CA ASP A 136 -2.45 17.56 16.47
C ASP A 136 -2.78 16.92 17.84
N PRO A 137 -2.71 17.65 18.95
CA PRO A 137 -3.06 17.13 20.27
C PRO A 137 -4.53 16.71 20.40
N SER A 138 -5.39 17.21 19.51
CA SER A 138 -6.83 16.92 19.49
C SER A 138 -7.22 15.81 18.52
N HIS A 139 -6.24 15.14 17.89
CA HIS A 139 -6.51 14.07 16.92
C HIS A 139 -7.40 12.98 17.50
N ARG A 140 -8.21 12.39 16.65
CA ARG A 140 -9.10 11.29 17.00
C ARG A 140 -8.40 9.95 16.78
N SER A 141 -8.58 9.01 17.71
CA SER A 141 -7.89 7.71 17.68
C SER A 141 -8.30 6.78 16.52
N TYR A 142 -9.38 7.08 15.81
CA TYR A 142 -9.95 6.20 14.77
C TYR A 142 -9.58 6.56 13.33
N GLY A 143 -8.71 7.55 13.11
CA GLY A 143 -8.30 7.94 11.76
C GLY A 143 -7.06 8.82 11.77
N VAL A 144 -6.65 9.25 10.59
CA VAL A 144 -5.57 10.21 10.38
C VAL A 144 -6.11 11.55 9.86
N ASN A 145 -5.40 12.64 10.13
CA ASN A 145 -5.75 14.00 9.68
C ASN A 145 -5.41 14.19 8.19
N PHE A 146 -6.05 13.41 7.32
CA PHE A 146 -5.73 13.39 5.89
C PHE A 146 -6.10 14.71 5.20
N GLU A 147 -7.16 15.40 5.63
CA GLU A 147 -7.57 16.68 5.07
C GLU A 147 -6.48 17.75 5.22
N GLN A 148 -5.77 17.74 6.34
CA GLN A 148 -4.66 18.68 6.58
C GLN A 148 -3.43 18.39 5.70
N ALA A 149 -3.31 17.18 5.18
CA ALA A 149 -2.24 16.77 4.28
C ALA A 149 -2.60 16.92 2.78
N LEU A 150 -3.86 17.21 2.42
CA LEU A 150 -4.29 17.38 1.03
C LEU A 150 -3.47 18.42 0.25
N PRO A 151 -3.10 19.58 0.81
CA PRO A 151 -2.25 20.54 0.07
C PRO A 151 -0.91 19.94 -0.36
N TYR A 152 -0.31 19.09 0.48
CA TYR A 152 0.92 18.36 0.13
C TYR A 152 0.68 17.39 -1.03
N TYR A 153 -0.40 16.60 -0.97
CA TYR A 153 -0.76 15.65 -2.04
C TYR A 153 -0.98 16.36 -3.39
N ILE A 154 -1.70 17.49 -3.38
CA ILE A 154 -1.98 18.28 -4.58
C ILE A 154 -0.66 18.79 -5.19
N ALA A 155 0.22 19.38 -4.38
CA ALA A 155 1.50 19.88 -4.84
C ALA A 155 2.40 18.78 -5.42
N GLU A 156 2.46 17.60 -4.76
CA GLU A 156 3.28 16.49 -5.23
C GLU A 156 2.73 15.83 -6.51
N ILE A 157 1.42 15.72 -6.66
CA ILE A 157 0.84 15.17 -7.89
C ILE A 157 1.04 16.13 -9.07
N GLU A 158 0.87 17.44 -8.87
CA GLU A 158 1.13 18.45 -9.90
C GLU A 158 2.58 18.41 -10.35
N LYS A 159 3.54 18.41 -9.41
CA LYS A 159 4.97 18.31 -9.68
C LYS A 159 5.35 17.08 -10.50
N ARG A 160 4.74 15.92 -10.22
CA ARG A 160 5.03 14.65 -10.90
C ARG A 160 4.33 14.51 -12.25
N THR A 161 3.28 15.32 -12.52
CA THR A 161 2.49 15.27 -13.77
C THR A 161 2.75 16.48 -14.70
N SER A 162 3.62 17.42 -14.32
CA SER A 162 3.94 18.64 -15.08
C SER A 162 5.04 18.42 -16.16
N TYR A 163 4.96 17.31 -16.94
CA TYR A 163 5.86 17.05 -18.07
C TYR A 163 5.08 16.86 -19.36
#